data_a5ba30e5f025ba77d462b83312475f6c
#
_entry.id   a5ba30e5f025ba77d462b83312475f6c
#
_cell.length_a   1.000
_cell.length_b   1.000
_cell.length_c   1.000
_cell.angle_alpha   90.00
_cell.angle_beta   90.00
_cell.angle_gamma   90.00
#
_symmetry.space_group_name_H-M   'P 1'
#
loop_
_entity.id
_entity.type
_entity.pdbx_description
1 polymer ?
#
loop_
_entity_poly.entity_id
_entity_poly.type
_entity_poly.pdbx_seq_one_letter_code
_entity_poly.pdbx_strand_id
1 'polypeptide(L)'
;MSISRRHFVCATAALAFAAQSGLASAQDWKPTKDVEFVIPFAVGGGADIMARVIHKIMTEEKMVPVPVALVNKPGGGGAVGVGYMSASRKADPHTLILVNGTTQITPILTPEAKTLTEVQPVMNVMLDDFVFFVKGDSPWKTAQDFVKDAKGKPPKTYNFSTGGTTDVMAVTILGKTTGTELNMINFNSGGEALTALLGGHVHASLGNPLEFMGHMKSGAVRAIGVFRDNRFALLPDVPTMKEQGINAPNFSMWRGVAIPKGAPAEAAKYWEGVMQKVAASQAFKTYLKDNAASEAPIAGANFVKFLDDQEKLYRDLLGKK
;
A
#
# COMPACT_ATOMS: atom_id res chain seq x y z
N MET A 1 9.95 16.14 74.54
CA MET A 1 10.28 15.07 73.57
C MET A 1 11.27 15.61 72.55
N SER A 2 12.54 15.22 72.73
CA SER A 2 13.62 15.74 71.88
C SER A 2 13.79 14.80 70.63
N ILE A 3 13.47 15.29 69.42
CA ILE A 3 13.65 14.58 68.19
C ILE A 3 15.14 14.63 67.86
N SER A 4 15.79 13.47 67.90
CA SER A 4 17.22 13.30 67.69
C SER A 4 17.63 13.77 66.28
N ARG A 5 18.68 14.58 66.14
CA ARG A 5 19.30 15.04 64.91
C ARG A 5 19.64 13.91 63.90
N ARG A 6 19.79 12.70 64.42
CA ARG A 6 20.05 11.51 63.56
C ARG A 6 18.89 11.09 62.67
N HIS A 7 17.62 11.32 63.11
CA HIS A 7 16.44 10.96 62.29
C HIS A 7 16.18 11.97 61.16
N PHE A 8 16.64 13.22 61.33
CA PHE A 8 16.48 14.26 60.29
C PHE A 8 17.46 14.06 59.12
N VAL A 9 18.68 13.56 59.38
CA VAL A 9 19.68 13.30 58.35
C VAL A 9 19.33 12.06 57.51
N CYS A 10 18.72 11.03 58.11
CA CYS A 10 18.27 9.86 57.36
C CYS A 10 17.05 10.13 56.47
N ALA A 11 16.14 11.00 56.87
CA ALA A 11 14.96 11.36 56.11
C ALA A 11 15.30 12.22 54.85
N THR A 12 16.28 13.12 54.97
CA THR A 12 16.76 13.93 53.82
C THR A 12 17.58 13.13 52.81
N ALA A 13 18.33 12.10 53.24
CA ALA A 13 19.06 11.21 52.36
C ALA A 13 18.12 10.29 51.56
N ALA A 14 17.03 9.82 52.16
CA ALA A 14 16.02 9.00 51.46
C ALA A 14 15.21 9.76 50.43
N LEU A 15 14.90 11.04 50.68
CA LEU A 15 14.23 11.91 49.71
C LEU A 15 15.15 12.28 48.49
N ALA A 16 16.46 12.45 48.73
CA ALA A 16 17.41 12.72 47.64
C ALA A 16 17.64 11.50 46.71
N PHE A 17 17.54 10.27 47.27
CA PHE A 17 17.65 9.06 46.45
C PHE A 17 16.37 8.77 45.66
N ALA A 18 15.18 9.14 46.15
CA ALA A 18 13.92 9.01 45.42
C ALA A 18 13.79 10.01 44.26
N ALA A 19 14.46 11.18 44.33
CA ALA A 19 14.44 12.20 43.30
C ALA A 19 15.36 11.88 42.09
N GLN A 20 16.31 10.97 42.24
CA GLN A 20 17.19 10.54 41.12
C GLN A 20 16.63 9.39 40.30
N SER A 21 15.53 8.76 40.74
CA SER A 21 14.92 7.64 39.98
C SER A 21 13.98 8.08 38.85
N GLY A 22 13.85 9.38 38.58
CA GLY A 22 12.84 9.94 37.67
C GLY A 22 13.34 10.41 36.31
N LEU A 23 14.62 10.32 36.01
CA LEU A 23 15.18 10.67 34.70
C LEU A 23 15.85 9.49 34.01
N ALA A 24 15.14 8.37 33.92
CA ALA A 24 15.44 7.46 32.83
C ALA A 24 15.07 8.21 31.55
N SER A 25 16.05 8.89 30.92
CA SER A 25 15.95 9.38 29.56
C SER A 25 15.47 8.19 28.74
N ALA A 26 14.26 8.23 28.25
CA ALA A 26 13.76 7.23 27.31
C ALA A 26 14.77 7.26 26.15
N GLN A 27 15.69 6.32 26.15
CA GLN A 27 16.68 6.18 25.10
C GLN A 27 15.88 5.93 23.82
N ASP A 28 15.94 6.88 22.87
CA ASP A 28 15.24 6.75 21.59
C ASP A 28 15.56 5.39 20.99
N TRP A 29 14.55 4.53 20.88
CA TRP A 29 14.73 3.19 20.35
C TRP A 29 15.31 3.29 18.92
N LYS A 30 16.28 2.43 18.62
CA LYS A 30 16.86 2.25 17.28
C LYS A 30 17.06 0.76 17.03
N PRO A 31 16.98 0.28 15.79
CA PRO A 31 17.29 -1.11 15.48
C PRO A 31 18.76 -1.41 15.78
N THR A 32 19.00 -2.54 16.47
CA THR A 32 20.32 -3.00 16.93
C THR A 32 20.79 -4.27 16.23
N LYS A 33 19.94 -4.85 15.39
CA LYS A 33 20.22 -6.03 14.55
C LYS A 33 19.60 -5.81 13.18
N ASP A 34 19.95 -6.63 12.20
CA ASP A 34 19.43 -6.60 10.85
C ASP A 34 17.89 -6.54 10.84
N VAL A 35 17.36 -5.71 9.96
CA VAL A 35 15.92 -5.49 9.78
C VAL A 35 15.44 -6.31 8.60
N GLU A 36 14.30 -6.98 8.75
CA GLU A 36 13.60 -7.63 7.66
C GLU A 36 12.45 -6.75 7.17
N PHE A 37 12.44 -6.41 5.89
CA PHE A 37 11.33 -5.71 5.26
C PHE A 37 10.54 -6.68 4.38
N VAL A 38 9.42 -7.15 4.89
CA VAL A 38 8.55 -8.15 4.25
C VAL A 38 7.70 -7.50 3.17
N ILE A 39 7.70 -8.12 2.00
CA ILE A 39 6.88 -7.73 0.85
C ILE A 39 5.88 -8.87 0.61
N PRO A 40 4.58 -8.72 0.94
CA PRO A 40 3.60 -9.80 0.86
C PRO A 40 3.10 -10.07 -0.57
N PHE A 41 3.88 -9.69 -1.58
CA PHE A 41 3.57 -9.82 -3.00
C PHE A 41 4.76 -10.35 -3.79
N ALA A 42 4.49 -10.83 -5.02
CA ALA A 42 5.52 -11.33 -5.92
C ALA A 42 6.46 -10.21 -6.40
N VAL A 43 7.66 -10.63 -6.78
CA VAL A 43 8.69 -9.76 -7.35
C VAL A 43 8.18 -9.10 -8.64
N GLY A 44 8.50 -7.82 -8.84
CA GLY A 44 8.15 -7.04 -10.03
C GLY A 44 6.75 -6.43 -10.02
N GLY A 45 5.93 -6.66 -8.98
CA GLY A 45 4.68 -5.93 -8.78
C GLY A 45 4.93 -4.57 -8.11
N GLY A 46 3.94 -3.66 -8.16
CA GLY A 46 4.08 -2.30 -7.63
C GLY A 46 4.46 -2.23 -6.15
N ALA A 47 4.05 -3.21 -5.34
CA ALA A 47 4.47 -3.33 -3.95
C ALA A 47 5.97 -3.63 -3.82
N ASP A 48 6.51 -4.55 -4.64
CA ASP A 48 7.93 -4.89 -4.66
C ASP A 48 8.77 -3.71 -5.17
N ILE A 49 8.33 -3.06 -6.24
CA ILE A 49 9.00 -1.87 -6.81
C ILE A 49 9.10 -0.77 -5.74
N MET A 50 7.99 -0.44 -5.06
CA MET A 50 7.98 0.58 -4.02
C MET A 50 8.89 0.22 -2.85
N ALA A 51 8.84 -1.02 -2.36
CA ALA A 51 9.68 -1.46 -1.24
C ALA A 51 11.18 -1.35 -1.59
N ARG A 52 11.57 -1.66 -2.83
CA ARG A 52 12.96 -1.50 -3.31
C ARG A 52 13.37 -0.03 -3.38
N VAL A 53 12.48 0.86 -3.78
CA VAL A 53 12.75 2.31 -3.78
C VAL A 53 12.91 2.83 -2.36
N ILE A 54 12.01 2.48 -1.43
CA ILE A 54 12.12 2.83 -0.01
C ILE A 54 13.45 2.31 0.57
N HIS A 55 13.77 1.04 0.33
CA HIS A 55 15.02 0.41 0.78
C HIS A 55 16.24 1.14 0.24
N LYS A 56 16.26 1.45 -1.06
CA LYS A 56 17.36 2.20 -1.70
C LYS A 56 17.56 3.55 -1.03
N ILE A 57 16.50 4.33 -0.83
CA ILE A 57 16.55 5.65 -0.18
C ILE A 57 17.06 5.52 1.26
N MET A 58 16.51 4.58 2.06
CA MET A 58 16.97 4.35 3.43
C MET A 58 18.47 4.02 3.50
N THR A 59 18.97 3.26 2.52
CA THR A 59 20.37 2.82 2.47
C THR A 59 21.30 3.96 2.02
N GLU A 60 20.98 4.64 0.92
CA GLU A 60 21.80 5.72 0.36
C GLU A 60 21.86 6.93 1.29
N GLU A 61 20.76 7.28 1.93
CA GLU A 61 20.69 8.39 2.88
C GLU A 61 21.03 7.98 4.34
N LYS A 62 21.46 6.72 4.55
CA LYS A 62 21.88 6.17 5.86
C LYS A 62 20.85 6.41 6.97
N MET A 63 19.56 6.25 6.65
CA MET A 63 18.46 6.53 7.59
C MET A 63 18.35 5.48 8.70
N VAL A 64 18.88 4.28 8.49
CA VAL A 64 18.83 3.15 9.42
C VAL A 64 20.27 2.69 9.71
N PRO A 65 20.65 2.48 10.99
CA PRO A 65 22.04 2.19 11.38
C PRO A 65 22.47 0.73 11.14
N VAL A 66 21.57 -0.13 10.67
CA VAL A 66 21.79 -1.57 10.45
C VAL A 66 21.31 -1.98 9.06
N PRO A 67 21.76 -3.13 8.51
CA PRO A 67 21.27 -3.65 7.25
C PRO A 67 19.75 -3.86 7.24
N VAL A 68 19.12 -3.62 6.08
CA VAL A 68 17.71 -3.93 5.83
C VAL A 68 17.62 -4.93 4.69
N ALA A 69 17.03 -6.11 4.94
CA ALA A 69 16.85 -7.15 3.95
C ALA A 69 15.41 -7.15 3.41
N LEU A 70 15.25 -7.20 2.09
CA LEU A 70 13.93 -7.35 1.45
C LEU A 70 13.57 -8.82 1.32
N VAL A 71 12.38 -9.21 1.79
CA VAL A 71 11.91 -10.61 1.77
C VAL A 71 10.51 -10.70 1.18
N ASN A 72 10.38 -11.28 -0.01
CA ASN A 72 9.08 -11.51 -0.62
C ASN A 72 8.39 -12.74 0.00
N LYS A 73 7.12 -12.57 0.43
CA LYS A 73 6.23 -13.61 0.98
C LYS A 73 4.87 -13.55 0.28
N PRO A 74 4.81 -13.87 -1.03
CA PRO A 74 3.60 -13.72 -1.82
C PRO A 74 2.54 -14.79 -1.48
N GLY A 75 1.28 -14.46 -1.77
CA GLY A 75 0.16 -15.38 -1.72
C GLY A 75 -1.06 -14.84 -0.97
N GLY A 76 -2.25 -15.29 -1.40
CA GLY A 76 -3.53 -14.99 -0.77
C GLY A 76 -3.83 -13.48 -0.66
N GLY A 77 -3.48 -12.66 -1.65
CA GLY A 77 -3.69 -11.20 -1.57
C GLY A 77 -2.96 -10.54 -0.41
N GLY A 78 -1.78 -11.05 -0.03
CA GLY A 78 -0.96 -10.58 1.09
C GLY A 78 -1.17 -11.34 2.41
N ALA A 79 -2.17 -12.22 2.50
CA ALA A 79 -2.46 -12.96 3.73
C ALA A 79 -1.30 -13.85 4.21
N VAL A 80 -0.50 -14.40 3.27
CA VAL A 80 0.69 -15.20 3.60
C VAL A 80 1.73 -14.33 4.31
N GLY A 81 2.04 -13.14 3.79
CA GLY A 81 2.99 -12.22 4.42
C GLY A 81 2.52 -11.72 5.79
N VAL A 82 1.23 -11.36 5.91
CA VAL A 82 0.64 -10.96 7.21
C VAL A 82 0.66 -12.13 8.20
N GLY A 83 0.32 -13.36 7.73
CA GLY A 83 0.41 -14.57 8.55
C GLY A 83 1.84 -14.86 9.03
N TYR A 84 2.84 -14.63 8.17
CA TYR A 84 4.25 -14.73 8.55
C TYR A 84 4.61 -13.74 9.66
N MET A 85 4.13 -12.49 9.59
CA MET A 85 4.35 -11.49 10.63
C MET A 85 3.80 -11.95 11.98
N SER A 86 2.55 -12.42 12.02
CA SER A 86 1.89 -12.83 13.26
C SER A 86 2.46 -14.11 13.86
N ALA A 87 2.95 -15.04 13.03
CA ALA A 87 3.47 -16.33 13.48
C ALA A 87 4.97 -16.31 13.81
N SER A 88 5.80 -15.70 12.95
CA SER A 88 7.25 -15.82 13.00
C SER A 88 7.96 -14.53 13.43
N ARG A 89 7.28 -13.40 13.46
CA ARG A 89 7.83 -12.08 13.80
C ARG A 89 7.02 -11.36 14.89
N LYS A 90 6.32 -12.13 15.72
CA LYS A 90 5.44 -11.57 16.77
C LYS A 90 6.19 -10.56 17.63
N ALA A 91 5.66 -9.32 17.69
CA ALA A 91 6.23 -8.19 18.43
C ALA A 91 7.70 -7.85 18.14
N ASP A 92 8.29 -8.35 17.04
CA ASP A 92 9.69 -8.04 16.67
C ASP A 92 9.80 -6.65 16.03
N PRO A 93 10.38 -5.66 16.73
CA PRO A 93 10.48 -4.29 16.21
C PRO A 93 11.49 -4.13 15.06
N HIS A 94 12.27 -5.17 14.74
CA HIS A 94 13.22 -5.21 13.63
C HIS A 94 12.59 -5.78 12.35
N THR A 95 11.27 -5.83 12.28
CA THR A 95 10.58 -6.32 11.09
C THR A 95 9.58 -5.26 10.62
N LEU A 96 9.64 -4.95 9.33
CA LEU A 96 8.65 -4.12 8.62
C LEU A 96 7.84 -5.01 7.68
N ILE A 97 6.63 -4.60 7.38
CA ILE A 97 5.84 -5.17 6.28
C ILE A 97 5.22 -4.06 5.46
N LEU A 98 5.26 -4.22 4.14
CA LEU A 98 4.47 -3.39 3.25
C LEU A 98 3.01 -3.80 3.34
N VAL A 99 2.12 -2.83 3.46
CA VAL A 99 0.67 -3.00 3.49
C VAL A 99 0.01 -2.08 2.47
N ASN A 100 -1.14 -2.49 1.93
CA ASN A 100 -1.85 -1.71 0.93
C ASN A 100 -3.35 -2.07 0.89
N GLY A 101 -4.10 -1.44 -0.02
CA GLY A 101 -5.51 -1.71 -0.20
C GLY A 101 -5.83 -3.21 -0.43
N THR A 102 -4.97 -3.95 -1.14
CA THR A 102 -5.15 -5.39 -1.35
C THR A 102 -5.13 -6.16 -0.02
N THR A 103 -4.16 -5.88 0.87
CA THR A 103 -4.08 -6.53 2.18
C THR A 103 -5.29 -6.20 3.07
N GLN A 104 -5.95 -5.08 2.83
CA GLN A 104 -7.15 -4.67 3.55
C GLN A 104 -8.44 -5.27 2.97
N ILE A 105 -8.56 -5.36 1.63
CA ILE A 105 -9.75 -5.89 0.97
C ILE A 105 -9.82 -7.43 1.06
N THR A 106 -8.66 -8.09 1.01
CA THR A 106 -8.59 -9.56 0.99
C THR A 106 -9.44 -10.22 2.08
N PRO A 107 -9.37 -9.84 3.37
CA PRO A 107 -10.21 -10.46 4.41
C PRO A 107 -11.70 -10.12 4.29
N ILE A 108 -12.08 -9.07 3.58
CA ILE A 108 -13.50 -8.77 3.30
C ILE A 108 -14.07 -9.77 2.28
N LEU A 109 -13.26 -10.22 1.33
CA LEU A 109 -13.62 -11.19 0.29
C LEU A 109 -13.40 -12.63 0.74
N THR A 110 -12.38 -12.87 1.57
CA THR A 110 -11.94 -14.18 2.06
C THR A 110 -11.80 -14.08 3.59
N PRO A 111 -12.87 -14.35 4.36
CA PRO A 111 -12.89 -14.14 5.82
C PRO A 111 -11.82 -14.92 6.61
N GLU A 112 -11.29 -16.00 6.05
CA GLU A 112 -10.21 -16.81 6.64
C GLU A 112 -8.83 -16.18 6.49
N ALA A 113 -8.70 -15.17 5.62
CA ALA A 113 -7.43 -14.49 5.39
C ALA A 113 -7.03 -13.67 6.62
N LYS A 114 -5.71 -13.61 6.88
CA LYS A 114 -5.17 -12.74 7.92
C LYS A 114 -5.41 -11.26 7.58
N THR A 115 -5.78 -10.50 8.58
CA THR A 115 -6.20 -9.10 8.46
C THR A 115 -5.10 -8.13 8.88
N LEU A 116 -5.28 -6.85 8.58
CA LEU A 116 -4.41 -5.78 9.08
C LEU A 116 -4.43 -5.65 10.63
N THR A 117 -5.41 -6.27 11.30
CA THR A 117 -5.44 -6.31 12.78
C THR A 117 -4.31 -7.16 13.38
N GLU A 118 -3.63 -7.97 12.56
CA GLU A 118 -2.45 -8.77 12.95
C GLU A 118 -1.14 -7.94 12.93
N VAL A 119 -1.17 -6.73 12.41
CA VAL A 119 -0.04 -5.81 12.35
C VAL A 119 -0.41 -4.45 12.94
N GLN A 120 0.60 -3.63 13.24
CA GLN A 120 0.44 -2.26 13.70
C GLN A 120 0.81 -1.31 12.56
N PRO A 121 -0.15 -0.55 12.01
CA PRO A 121 0.10 0.43 10.97
C PRO A 121 1.10 1.50 11.44
N VAL A 122 2.04 1.87 10.58
CA VAL A 122 3.03 2.92 10.84
C VAL A 122 2.68 4.17 10.04
N MET A 123 2.68 4.08 8.71
CA MET A 123 2.44 5.23 7.84
C MET A 123 1.97 4.79 6.47
N ASN A 124 0.97 5.48 5.91
CA ASN A 124 0.73 5.50 4.47
C ASN A 124 1.71 6.45 3.81
N VAL A 125 2.33 6.07 2.70
CA VAL A 125 3.36 6.89 2.04
C VAL A 125 2.90 7.45 0.70
N MET A 126 1.96 6.77 0.01
CA MET A 126 1.47 7.20 -1.30
C MET A 126 0.07 6.67 -1.61
N LEU A 127 -0.57 7.33 -2.58
CA LEU A 127 -1.74 6.83 -3.29
C LEU A 127 -1.37 6.57 -4.76
N ASP A 128 -1.93 5.50 -5.30
CA ASP A 128 -1.67 5.03 -6.65
C ASP A 128 -3.03 4.80 -7.34
N ASP A 129 -3.41 5.74 -8.20
CA ASP A 129 -4.73 5.75 -8.81
C ASP A 129 -4.85 4.69 -9.90
N PHE A 130 -6.07 4.16 -10.10
CA PHE A 130 -6.33 3.16 -11.11
C PHE A 130 -6.46 3.75 -12.50
N VAL A 131 -5.92 3.02 -13.46
CA VAL A 131 -5.96 3.34 -14.90
C VAL A 131 -6.45 2.12 -15.67
N PHE A 132 -7.22 2.38 -16.71
CA PHE A 132 -7.72 1.36 -17.61
C PHE A 132 -6.73 1.18 -18.75
N PHE A 133 -6.10 0.01 -18.81
CA PHE A 133 -5.11 -0.37 -19.80
C PHE A 133 -5.64 -1.41 -20.77
N VAL A 134 -5.23 -1.26 -22.03
CA VAL A 134 -5.41 -2.24 -23.09
C VAL A 134 -4.08 -2.44 -23.81
N LYS A 135 -3.94 -3.51 -24.58
CA LYS A 135 -2.77 -3.72 -25.45
C LYS A 135 -2.66 -2.57 -26.47
N GLY A 136 -1.45 -2.18 -26.87
CA GLY A 136 -1.22 -1.03 -27.73
C GLY A 136 -1.91 -1.09 -29.08
N ASP A 137 -2.07 -2.31 -29.64
CA ASP A 137 -2.76 -2.59 -30.92
C ASP A 137 -4.29 -2.82 -30.76
N SER A 138 -4.83 -2.70 -29.55
CA SER A 138 -6.28 -2.84 -29.27
C SER A 138 -7.10 -1.88 -30.12
N PRO A 139 -8.32 -2.28 -30.59
CA PRO A 139 -9.23 -1.41 -31.32
C PRO A 139 -9.75 -0.25 -30.49
N TRP A 140 -9.84 -0.42 -29.16
CA TRP A 140 -10.38 0.60 -28.26
C TRP A 140 -9.36 1.71 -28.00
N LYS A 141 -9.79 2.95 -28.27
CA LYS A 141 -8.98 4.16 -28.03
C LYS A 141 -9.37 4.88 -26.74
N THR A 142 -10.60 4.65 -26.29
CA THR A 142 -11.19 5.23 -25.07
C THR A 142 -11.88 4.15 -24.25
N ALA A 143 -12.10 4.41 -22.95
CA ALA A 143 -12.91 3.52 -22.11
C ALA A 143 -14.36 3.42 -22.62
N GLN A 144 -14.87 4.51 -23.22
CA GLN A 144 -16.20 4.52 -23.82
C GLN A 144 -16.31 3.58 -25.04
N ASP A 145 -15.25 3.48 -25.89
CA ASP A 145 -15.22 2.52 -27.01
C ASP A 145 -15.35 1.10 -26.48
N PHE A 146 -14.57 0.77 -25.44
CA PHE A 146 -14.65 -0.53 -24.80
C PHE A 146 -16.04 -0.83 -24.23
N VAL A 147 -16.63 0.11 -23.47
CA VAL A 147 -17.94 -0.04 -22.84
C VAL A 147 -19.04 -0.25 -23.90
N LYS A 148 -19.00 0.53 -25.01
CA LYS A 148 -19.93 0.38 -26.11
C LYS A 148 -19.85 -0.99 -26.76
N ASP A 149 -18.62 -1.47 -26.99
CA ASP A 149 -18.39 -2.78 -27.57
C ASP A 149 -18.82 -3.90 -26.60
N ALA A 150 -18.48 -3.80 -25.30
CA ALA A 150 -18.84 -4.78 -24.30
C ALA A 150 -20.36 -4.93 -24.13
N LYS A 151 -21.14 -3.82 -24.21
CA LYS A 151 -22.60 -3.86 -24.17
C LYS A 151 -23.21 -4.57 -25.38
N GLY A 152 -22.52 -4.63 -26.50
CA GLY A 152 -22.96 -5.34 -27.71
C GLY A 152 -22.59 -6.83 -27.73
N LYS A 153 -21.98 -7.37 -26.67
CA LYS A 153 -21.47 -8.73 -26.58
C LYS A 153 -22.16 -9.52 -25.44
N PRO A 154 -22.13 -10.85 -25.50
CA PRO A 154 -22.56 -11.68 -24.37
C PRO A 154 -21.81 -11.35 -23.09
N PRO A 155 -22.44 -11.55 -21.90
CA PRO A 155 -21.80 -11.39 -20.60
C PRO A 155 -20.45 -12.13 -20.54
N LYS A 156 -19.48 -11.54 -19.84
CA LYS A 156 -18.15 -12.12 -19.60
C LYS A 156 -17.32 -12.45 -20.87
N THR A 157 -17.64 -11.83 -22.02
CA THR A 157 -16.84 -11.95 -23.24
C THR A 157 -15.43 -11.45 -23.06
N TYR A 158 -15.23 -10.38 -22.27
CA TYR A 158 -13.94 -9.75 -22.07
C TYR A 158 -13.27 -10.14 -20.77
N ASN A 159 -12.02 -10.62 -20.87
CA ASN A 159 -11.18 -11.00 -19.75
C ASN A 159 -10.36 -9.80 -19.30
N PHE A 160 -10.39 -9.50 -18.00
CA PHE A 160 -9.53 -8.54 -17.31
C PHE A 160 -8.49 -9.27 -16.48
N SER A 161 -7.23 -8.86 -16.58
CA SER A 161 -6.23 -9.31 -15.60
C SER A 161 -6.33 -8.49 -14.32
N THR A 162 -6.17 -9.15 -13.18
CA THR A 162 -6.12 -8.55 -11.85
C THR A 162 -4.92 -9.09 -11.10
N GLY A 163 -4.08 -8.21 -10.53
CA GLY A 163 -2.89 -8.58 -9.75
C GLY A 163 -3.11 -8.55 -8.25
N GLY A 164 -4.35 -8.30 -7.81
CA GLY A 164 -4.73 -8.24 -6.41
C GLY A 164 -6.21 -7.90 -6.22
N THR A 165 -6.68 -7.93 -4.96
CA THR A 165 -8.11 -7.69 -4.65
C THR A 165 -8.55 -6.25 -4.91
N THR A 166 -7.64 -5.28 -4.88
CA THR A 166 -7.91 -3.89 -5.31
C THR A 166 -8.22 -3.80 -6.80
N ASP A 167 -7.53 -4.57 -7.63
CA ASP A 167 -7.80 -4.61 -9.07
C ASP A 167 -9.18 -5.25 -9.33
N VAL A 168 -9.50 -6.33 -8.59
CA VAL A 168 -10.85 -6.95 -8.60
C VAL A 168 -11.91 -5.91 -8.25
N MET A 169 -11.63 -5.06 -7.25
CA MET A 169 -12.53 -3.96 -6.87
C MET A 169 -12.69 -2.95 -8.02
N ALA A 170 -11.60 -2.53 -8.65
CA ALA A 170 -11.65 -1.58 -9.77
C ALA A 170 -12.47 -2.13 -10.95
N VAL A 171 -12.29 -3.41 -11.33
CA VAL A 171 -13.09 -4.07 -12.37
C VAL A 171 -14.55 -4.18 -11.95
N THR A 172 -14.82 -4.47 -10.68
CA THR A 172 -16.20 -4.51 -10.13
C THR A 172 -16.88 -3.14 -10.23
N ILE A 173 -16.16 -2.06 -9.88
CA ILE A 173 -16.63 -0.68 -10.02
C ILE A 173 -16.97 -0.38 -11.48
N LEU A 174 -16.07 -0.70 -12.41
CA LEU A 174 -16.30 -0.49 -13.85
C LEU A 174 -17.55 -1.24 -14.31
N GLY A 175 -17.66 -2.53 -13.99
CA GLY A 175 -18.82 -3.36 -14.36
C GLY A 175 -20.13 -2.81 -13.82
N LYS A 176 -20.20 -2.49 -12.53
CA LYS A 176 -21.41 -1.91 -11.88
C LYS A 176 -21.79 -0.56 -12.48
N THR A 177 -20.80 0.32 -12.69
CA THR A 177 -21.07 1.69 -13.20
C THR A 177 -21.54 1.67 -14.65
N THR A 178 -21.04 0.74 -15.45
CA THR A 178 -21.34 0.66 -16.89
C THR A 178 -22.48 -0.31 -17.21
N GLY A 179 -22.89 -1.15 -16.26
CA GLY A 179 -23.85 -2.23 -16.49
C GLY A 179 -23.30 -3.35 -17.40
N THR A 180 -21.96 -3.59 -17.35
CA THR A 180 -21.31 -4.65 -18.12
C THR A 180 -20.86 -5.78 -17.19
N GLU A 181 -20.99 -7.03 -17.63
CA GLU A 181 -20.43 -8.19 -16.93
C GLU A 181 -19.06 -8.55 -17.50
N LEU A 182 -18.02 -8.37 -16.69
CA LEU A 182 -16.63 -8.58 -17.05
C LEU A 182 -16.10 -9.85 -16.39
N ASN A 183 -15.27 -10.61 -17.12
CA ASN A 183 -14.60 -11.78 -16.56
C ASN A 183 -13.25 -11.37 -15.99
N MET A 184 -12.86 -11.90 -14.82
CA MET A 184 -11.61 -11.57 -14.13
C MET A 184 -10.71 -12.80 -14.06
N ILE A 185 -9.46 -12.63 -14.47
CA ILE A 185 -8.40 -13.63 -14.38
C ILE A 185 -7.38 -13.12 -13.37
N ASN A 186 -7.28 -13.81 -12.23
CA ASN A 186 -6.44 -13.39 -11.10
C ASN A 186 -5.00 -13.89 -11.26
N PHE A 187 -4.05 -13.01 -11.00
CA PHE A 187 -2.61 -13.25 -10.94
C PHE A 187 -2.07 -12.88 -9.55
N ASN A 188 -0.82 -13.25 -9.25
CA ASN A 188 -0.22 -13.00 -7.93
C ASN A 188 0.36 -11.58 -7.77
N SER A 189 0.44 -10.82 -8.86
CA SER A 189 0.93 -9.43 -8.87
C SER A 189 0.46 -8.67 -10.11
N GLY A 190 0.49 -7.33 -10.05
CA GLY A 190 0.25 -6.47 -11.21
C GLY A 190 1.26 -6.71 -12.34
N GLY A 191 2.51 -7.07 -12.03
CA GLY A 191 3.51 -7.44 -13.04
C GLY A 191 3.14 -8.71 -13.83
N GLU A 192 2.61 -9.74 -13.17
CA GLU A 192 2.07 -10.93 -13.84
C GLU A 192 0.82 -10.58 -14.66
N ALA A 193 -0.08 -9.76 -14.12
CA ALA A 193 -1.26 -9.27 -14.81
C ALA A 193 -0.92 -8.49 -16.10
N LEU A 194 0.10 -7.63 -16.03
CA LEU A 194 0.65 -6.92 -17.19
C LEU A 194 1.24 -7.87 -18.21
N THR A 195 2.00 -8.89 -17.78
CA THR A 195 2.57 -9.90 -18.70
C THR A 195 1.47 -10.63 -19.48
N ALA A 196 0.36 -10.98 -18.79
CA ALA A 196 -0.79 -11.60 -19.44
C ALA A 196 -1.46 -10.67 -20.48
N LEU A 197 -1.55 -9.35 -20.19
CA LEU A 197 -2.06 -8.36 -21.14
C LEU A 197 -1.15 -8.22 -22.36
N LEU A 198 0.15 -8.12 -22.17
CA LEU A 198 1.15 -8.04 -23.26
C LEU A 198 1.13 -9.28 -24.16
N GLY A 199 0.97 -10.45 -23.55
CA GLY A 199 0.83 -11.74 -24.25
C GLY A 199 -0.51 -11.94 -24.99
N GLY A 200 -1.50 -11.04 -24.77
CA GLY A 200 -2.82 -11.17 -25.38
C GLY A 200 -3.68 -12.28 -24.75
N HIS A 201 -3.31 -12.77 -23.56
CA HIS A 201 -4.08 -13.76 -22.80
C HIS A 201 -5.32 -13.15 -22.12
N VAL A 202 -5.35 -11.85 -21.96
CA VAL A 202 -6.46 -11.04 -21.50
C VAL A 202 -6.66 -9.83 -22.41
N HIS A 203 -7.84 -9.23 -22.37
CA HIS A 203 -8.22 -8.12 -23.24
C HIS A 203 -7.86 -6.76 -22.66
N ALA A 204 -7.90 -6.66 -21.33
CA ALA A 204 -7.72 -5.41 -20.60
C ALA A 204 -7.19 -5.65 -19.19
N SER A 205 -6.74 -4.57 -18.55
CA SER A 205 -6.36 -4.53 -17.14
C SER A 205 -6.82 -3.22 -16.50
N LEU A 206 -7.26 -3.27 -15.26
CA LEU A 206 -7.32 -2.11 -14.39
C LEU A 206 -6.20 -2.24 -13.38
N GLY A 207 -5.22 -1.37 -13.49
CA GLY A 207 -4.01 -1.43 -12.68
C GLY A 207 -3.45 -0.04 -12.40
N ASN A 208 -2.35 -0.01 -11.69
CA ASN A 208 -1.69 1.24 -11.31
C ASN A 208 -0.62 1.62 -12.33
N PRO A 209 -0.41 2.92 -12.63
CA PRO A 209 0.59 3.38 -13.60
C PRO A 209 1.98 2.81 -13.35
N LEU A 210 2.34 2.61 -12.09
CA LEU A 210 3.64 2.18 -11.61
C LEU A 210 4.21 0.97 -12.36
N GLU A 211 3.38 -0.03 -12.68
CA GLU A 211 3.80 -1.23 -13.39
C GLU A 211 3.79 -1.04 -14.91
N PHE A 212 2.96 -0.14 -15.41
CA PHE A 212 2.63 -0.03 -16.85
C PHE A 212 3.42 1.06 -17.58
N MET A 213 4.00 2.07 -16.88
CA MET A 213 4.61 3.26 -17.47
C MET A 213 5.70 2.94 -18.53
N GLY A 214 6.57 1.97 -18.26
CA GLY A 214 7.61 1.57 -19.19
C GLY A 214 7.03 1.05 -20.51
N HIS A 215 5.97 0.28 -20.44
CA HIS A 215 5.29 -0.33 -21.59
C HIS A 215 4.37 0.64 -22.32
N MET A 216 3.87 1.68 -21.65
CA MET A 216 3.17 2.80 -22.31
C MET A 216 4.14 3.60 -23.19
N LYS A 217 5.33 3.92 -22.67
CA LYS A 217 6.36 4.66 -23.42
C LYS A 217 6.79 3.93 -24.68
N SER A 218 6.80 2.61 -24.67
CA SER A 218 7.11 1.79 -25.86
C SER A 218 5.91 1.56 -26.78
N GLY A 219 4.70 1.98 -26.39
CA GLY A 219 3.47 1.73 -27.14
C GLY A 219 2.93 0.31 -27.02
N ALA A 220 3.53 -0.56 -26.19
CA ALA A 220 3.08 -1.94 -26.01
C ALA A 220 1.74 -2.03 -25.28
N VAL A 221 1.44 -1.07 -24.39
CA VAL A 221 0.13 -0.88 -23.77
C VAL A 221 -0.35 0.56 -23.97
N ARG A 222 -1.67 0.75 -23.92
CA ARG A 222 -2.33 2.04 -23.99
C ARG A 222 -3.23 2.22 -22.78
N ALA A 223 -3.14 3.40 -22.12
CA ALA A 223 -4.11 3.86 -21.15
C ALA A 223 -5.30 4.48 -21.88
N ILE A 224 -6.53 4.11 -21.53
CA ILE A 224 -7.76 4.57 -22.17
C ILE A 224 -8.74 5.25 -21.22
N GLY A 225 -8.41 5.34 -19.92
CA GLY A 225 -9.20 6.07 -18.93
C GLY A 225 -8.56 6.03 -17.55
N VAL A 226 -8.78 7.05 -16.72
CA VAL A 226 -8.27 7.14 -15.36
C VAL A 226 -9.42 7.32 -14.35
N PHE A 227 -9.32 6.66 -13.18
CA PHE A 227 -10.32 6.67 -12.10
C PHE A 227 -10.08 7.81 -11.11
N ARG A 228 -10.03 9.03 -11.60
CA ARG A 228 -9.83 10.25 -10.80
C ARG A 228 -10.55 11.46 -11.42
N ASP A 229 -10.72 12.53 -10.65
CA ASP A 229 -11.42 13.72 -11.11
C ASP A 229 -10.65 14.50 -12.19
N ASN A 230 -9.32 14.48 -12.14
CA ASN A 230 -8.46 15.21 -13.07
C ASN A 230 -7.49 14.25 -13.77
N ARG A 231 -7.11 14.57 -15.00
CA ARG A 231 -6.08 13.82 -15.72
C ARG A 231 -4.74 13.87 -14.99
N PHE A 232 -3.92 12.84 -15.17
CA PHE A 232 -2.53 12.88 -14.71
C PHE A 232 -1.73 13.91 -15.51
N ALA A 233 -0.89 14.70 -14.84
CA ALA A 233 0.03 15.60 -15.53
C ALA A 233 1.01 14.84 -16.45
N LEU A 234 1.36 13.60 -16.08
CA LEU A 234 2.24 12.74 -16.87
C LEU A 234 1.52 12.06 -18.05
N LEU A 235 0.18 12.01 -18.02
CA LEU A 235 -0.69 11.38 -19.03
C LEU A 235 -1.79 12.36 -19.46
N PRO A 236 -1.46 13.53 -20.01
CA PRO A 236 -2.43 14.58 -20.28
C PRO A 236 -3.47 14.21 -21.36
N ASP A 237 -3.11 13.27 -22.23
CA ASP A 237 -3.97 12.80 -23.31
C ASP A 237 -4.93 11.68 -22.89
N VAL A 238 -4.76 11.11 -21.67
CA VAL A 238 -5.64 10.06 -21.15
C VAL A 238 -6.81 10.70 -20.39
N PRO A 239 -8.05 10.59 -20.91
CA PRO A 239 -9.21 11.21 -20.27
C PRO A 239 -9.59 10.49 -18.98
N THR A 240 -10.24 11.21 -18.07
CA THR A 240 -10.86 10.59 -16.89
C THR A 240 -12.09 9.77 -17.31
N MET A 241 -12.50 8.82 -16.45
CA MET A 241 -13.74 8.07 -16.69
C MET A 241 -14.94 9.03 -16.80
N LYS A 242 -14.96 10.06 -15.96
CA LYS A 242 -16.01 11.08 -15.92
C LYS A 242 -16.08 11.92 -17.20
N GLU A 243 -14.94 12.34 -17.76
CA GLU A 243 -14.89 13.04 -19.07
C GLU A 243 -15.45 12.18 -20.20
N GLN A 244 -15.41 10.86 -20.06
CA GLN A 244 -15.94 9.91 -21.03
C GLN A 244 -17.41 9.51 -20.75
N GLY A 245 -18.09 10.19 -19.81
CA GLY A 245 -19.47 9.90 -19.45
C GLY A 245 -19.65 8.62 -18.61
N ILE A 246 -18.56 8.05 -18.09
CA ILE A 246 -18.57 6.91 -17.17
C ILE A 246 -18.48 7.47 -15.75
N ASN A 247 -19.61 7.45 -15.01
CA ASN A 247 -19.67 8.01 -13.67
C ASN A 247 -19.09 7.06 -12.60
N ALA A 248 -17.87 6.56 -12.84
CA ALA A 248 -17.14 5.77 -11.87
C ALA A 248 -16.59 6.67 -10.75
N PRO A 249 -16.64 6.24 -9.48
CA PRO A 249 -15.99 6.94 -8.39
C PRO A 249 -14.49 6.97 -8.58
N ASN A 250 -13.82 7.96 -7.95
CA ASN A 250 -12.38 7.95 -7.81
C ASN A 250 -11.98 6.71 -7.01
N PHE A 251 -10.96 6.01 -7.49
CA PHE A 251 -10.50 4.81 -6.84
C PHE A 251 -8.98 4.70 -6.91
N SER A 252 -8.35 4.60 -5.73
CA SER A 252 -6.90 4.58 -5.56
C SER A 252 -6.49 3.42 -4.67
N MET A 253 -5.33 2.85 -4.93
CA MET A 253 -4.64 1.96 -4.00
C MET A 253 -3.78 2.80 -3.05
N TRP A 254 -4.03 2.71 -1.76
CA TRP A 254 -3.13 3.25 -0.77
C TRP A 254 -1.96 2.26 -0.53
N ARG A 255 -0.77 2.79 -0.23
CA ARG A 255 0.43 1.97 0.03
C ARG A 255 1.16 2.51 1.25
N GLY A 256 1.37 1.65 2.23
CA GLY A 256 1.97 2.01 3.51
C GLY A 256 2.88 0.92 4.07
N VAL A 257 3.36 1.19 5.27
CA VAL A 257 4.24 0.31 6.03
C VAL A 257 3.63 0.05 7.41
N ALA A 258 3.79 -1.17 7.89
CA ALA A 258 3.39 -1.59 9.23
C ALA A 258 4.53 -2.36 9.91
N ILE A 259 4.40 -2.57 11.22
CA ILE A 259 5.28 -3.43 12.04
C ILE A 259 4.44 -4.53 12.70
N PRO A 260 5.06 -5.59 13.27
CA PRO A 260 4.33 -6.63 13.98
C PRO A 260 3.49 -6.05 15.13
N LYS A 261 2.28 -6.57 15.30
CA LYS A 261 1.43 -6.24 16.44
C LYS A 261 2.14 -6.56 17.75
N GLY A 262 2.06 -5.62 18.70
CA GLY A 262 2.70 -5.73 20.01
C GLY A 262 4.17 -5.31 20.05
N ALA A 263 4.72 -4.80 18.93
CA ALA A 263 6.02 -4.14 18.95
C ALA A 263 5.97 -2.87 19.84
N PRO A 264 7.10 -2.49 20.49
CA PRO A 264 7.17 -1.31 21.35
C PRO A 264 6.72 -0.02 20.65
N ALA A 265 6.04 0.87 21.36
CA ALA A 265 5.57 2.15 20.83
C ALA A 265 6.73 3.03 20.30
N GLU A 266 7.87 2.97 20.95
CA GLU A 266 9.10 3.68 20.57
C GLU A 266 9.62 3.19 19.20
N ALA A 267 9.47 1.90 18.91
CA ALA A 267 9.83 1.34 17.60
C ALA A 267 8.86 1.83 16.52
N ALA A 268 7.56 1.88 16.80
CA ALA A 268 6.58 2.46 15.89
C ALA A 268 6.91 3.92 15.55
N LYS A 269 7.22 4.72 16.58
CA LYS A 269 7.63 6.13 16.42
C LYS A 269 8.93 6.27 15.61
N TYR A 270 9.91 5.41 15.85
CA TYR A 270 11.14 5.40 15.08
C TYR A 270 10.88 5.14 13.58
N TRP A 271 10.12 4.07 13.29
CA TRP A 271 9.80 3.71 11.90
C TRP A 271 8.92 4.76 11.22
N GLU A 272 8.00 5.38 11.95
CA GLU A 272 7.23 6.53 11.43
C GLU A 272 8.17 7.66 11.03
N GLY A 273 9.13 8.03 11.89
CA GLY A 273 10.12 9.06 11.58
C GLY A 273 11.02 8.71 10.39
N VAL A 274 11.37 7.44 10.20
CA VAL A 274 12.11 6.98 9.02
C VAL A 274 11.23 7.12 7.76
N MET A 275 9.97 6.67 7.80
CA MET A 275 9.06 6.76 6.66
C MET A 275 8.71 8.21 6.30
N GLN A 276 8.60 9.12 7.28
CA GLN A 276 8.43 10.56 7.04
C GLN A 276 9.63 11.13 6.26
N LYS A 277 10.87 10.75 6.63
CA LYS A 277 12.07 11.18 5.90
C LYS A 277 12.09 10.61 4.49
N VAL A 278 11.75 9.34 4.30
CA VAL A 278 11.63 8.74 2.96
C VAL A 278 10.61 9.50 2.13
N ALA A 279 9.40 9.74 2.63
CA ALA A 279 8.34 10.46 1.91
C ALA A 279 8.73 11.90 1.58
N ALA A 280 9.52 12.57 2.44
CA ALA A 280 10.01 13.93 2.22
C ALA A 280 11.20 14.00 1.27
N SER A 281 11.91 12.88 1.01
CA SER A 281 13.12 12.87 0.18
C SER A 281 12.82 13.23 -1.27
N GLN A 282 13.76 13.94 -1.91
CA GLN A 282 13.62 14.29 -3.33
C GLN A 282 13.58 13.05 -4.22
N ALA A 283 14.29 11.98 -3.85
CA ALA A 283 14.30 10.73 -4.57
C ALA A 283 12.91 10.08 -4.60
N PHE A 284 12.18 10.06 -3.46
CA PHE A 284 10.83 9.51 -3.40
C PHE A 284 9.81 10.38 -4.16
N LYS A 285 9.90 11.71 -4.04
CA LYS A 285 9.05 12.64 -4.80
C LYS A 285 9.25 12.50 -6.31
N THR A 286 10.49 12.35 -6.76
CA THR A 286 10.81 12.08 -8.17
C THR A 286 10.21 10.75 -8.60
N TYR A 287 10.37 9.70 -7.79
CA TYR A 287 9.76 8.39 -8.06
C TYR A 287 8.24 8.48 -8.22
N LEU A 288 7.53 9.18 -7.30
CA LEU A 288 6.08 9.36 -7.40
C LEU A 288 5.70 10.10 -8.69
N LYS A 289 6.38 11.20 -8.99
CA LYS A 289 6.15 11.99 -10.20
C LYS A 289 6.32 11.15 -11.46
N ASP A 290 7.42 10.39 -11.57
CA ASP A 290 7.77 9.61 -12.75
C ASP A 290 6.84 8.42 -12.99
N ASN A 291 6.08 8.03 -11.98
CA ASN A 291 5.14 6.91 -12.01
C ASN A 291 3.66 7.32 -11.87
N ALA A 292 3.35 8.62 -12.02
CA ALA A 292 2.00 9.15 -11.91
C ALA A 292 1.29 8.78 -10.59
N ALA A 293 2.05 8.72 -9.49
CA ALA A 293 1.52 8.47 -8.15
C ALA A 293 1.44 9.76 -7.34
N SER A 294 0.62 9.76 -6.28
CA SER A 294 0.35 10.94 -5.45
C SER A 294 1.01 10.84 -4.08
N GLU A 295 1.61 11.94 -3.60
CA GLU A 295 2.06 12.04 -2.22
C GLU A 295 0.87 11.92 -1.27
N ALA A 296 0.95 11.05 -0.27
CA ALA A 296 -0.08 10.89 0.75
C ALA A 296 0.52 10.41 2.08
N PRO A 297 1.38 11.22 2.72
CA PRO A 297 2.04 10.87 3.98
C PRO A 297 1.03 10.99 5.13
N ILE A 298 0.36 9.88 5.48
CA ILE A 298 -0.64 9.81 6.56
C ILE A 298 -0.10 8.89 7.65
N ALA A 299 0.06 9.38 8.88
CA ALA A 299 0.67 8.66 10.00
C ALA A 299 -0.16 8.71 11.28
N GLY A 300 0.20 7.90 12.27
CA GLY A 300 -0.40 7.90 13.60
C GLY A 300 -1.91 7.64 13.58
N ALA A 301 -2.64 8.35 14.42
CA ALA A 301 -4.10 8.23 14.54
C ALA A 301 -4.85 8.55 13.23
N ASN A 302 -4.29 9.46 12.41
CA ASN A 302 -4.88 9.79 11.11
C ASN A 302 -4.78 8.62 10.13
N PHE A 303 -3.72 7.80 10.22
CA PHE A 303 -3.62 6.61 9.37
C PHE A 303 -4.60 5.53 9.82
N VAL A 304 -4.78 5.32 11.11
CA VAL A 304 -5.81 4.39 11.63
C VAL A 304 -7.20 4.82 11.14
N LYS A 305 -7.55 6.10 11.34
CA LYS A 305 -8.83 6.62 10.83
C LYS A 305 -8.99 6.45 9.32
N PHE A 306 -7.93 6.72 8.55
CA PHE A 306 -7.94 6.50 7.11
C PHE A 306 -8.24 5.05 6.76
N LEU A 307 -7.64 4.07 7.46
CA LEU A 307 -7.90 2.65 7.23
C LEU A 307 -9.35 2.28 7.54
N ASP A 308 -9.94 2.81 8.61
CA ASP A 308 -11.34 2.60 8.95
C ASP A 308 -12.29 3.15 7.87
N ASP A 309 -12.01 4.37 7.38
CA ASP A 309 -12.77 5.01 6.29
C ASP A 309 -12.66 4.19 4.99
N GLN A 310 -11.46 3.67 4.67
CA GLN A 310 -11.25 2.81 3.50
C GLN A 310 -11.99 1.47 3.64
N GLU A 311 -11.96 0.83 4.82
CA GLU A 311 -12.68 -0.43 5.02
C GLU A 311 -14.17 -0.25 4.80
N LYS A 312 -14.75 0.82 5.34
CA LYS A 312 -16.16 1.17 5.12
C LYS A 312 -16.46 1.32 3.62
N LEU A 313 -15.64 2.12 2.91
CA LEU A 313 -15.78 2.30 1.46
C LEU A 313 -15.75 0.97 0.71
N TYR A 314 -14.80 0.09 1.03
CA TYR A 314 -14.69 -1.22 0.38
C TYR A 314 -15.90 -2.12 0.65
N ARG A 315 -16.39 -2.15 1.90
CA ARG A 315 -17.60 -2.92 2.25
C ARG A 315 -18.83 -2.39 1.50
N ASP A 316 -19.02 -1.09 1.44
CA ASP A 316 -20.12 -0.45 0.72
C ASP A 316 -20.07 -0.79 -0.78
N LEU A 317 -18.90 -0.66 -1.41
CA LEU A 317 -18.70 -1.00 -2.83
C LEU A 317 -18.93 -2.49 -3.12
N LEU A 318 -18.57 -3.37 -2.20
CA LEU A 318 -18.78 -4.82 -2.33
C LEU A 318 -20.20 -5.28 -1.94
N GLY A 319 -21.02 -4.41 -1.34
CA GLY A 319 -22.31 -4.78 -0.77
C GLY A 319 -22.17 -5.75 0.40
N LYS A 320 -21.09 -5.65 1.16
CA LYS A 320 -20.80 -6.44 2.36
C LYS A 320 -21.08 -5.59 3.61
N LYS A 321 -21.78 -6.21 4.60
CA LYS A 321 -21.98 -5.57 5.92
C LYS A 321 -20.77 -5.77 6.81
#